data_27f8ea4c916554ef395029e96929d549
#
_entry.id   27f8ea4c916554ef395029e96929d549
#
_cell.length_a   1.000
_cell.length_b   1.000
_cell.length_c   1.000
_cell.angle_alpha   90.00
_cell.angle_beta   90.00
_cell.angle_gamma   90.00
#
_symmetry.space_group_name_H-M   'P 1'
#
loop_
_entity.id
_entity.type
_entity.pdbx_description
1 polymer ?
#
loop_
_entity_poly.entity_id
_entity_poly.type
_entity_poly.pdbx_seq_one_letter_code
_entity_poly.pdbx_strand_id
1 'polypeptide(L)'
;MIAYLEGHILRSADNLIVLKTSANVGYAVHVPLQVSAKYSPEEFLSLHIHSNYREDDISLFGFENLEEKELFEMLIKTSGVGPKLGLSVISAISPRQLVDAVQQNNTEVFSQVTGIGKKTAAKLCLDMKDQLKKHSFSGFSSGIGHGANTGTASGVTEIDGVFSALKNLGYSEKEILSVLKESGNADLPFEDRLKKALSLLTPLR
;
A
#
# COMPACT_ATOMS: atom_id res chain seq x y z
N MET A 1 13.51 -14.37 -7.56
CA MET A 1 12.29 -13.56 -7.32
C MET A 1 12.50 -12.20 -7.97
N ILE A 2 11.55 -11.76 -8.77
CA ILE A 2 11.55 -10.43 -9.41
C ILE A 2 10.68 -9.51 -8.55
N ALA A 3 11.24 -8.39 -8.09
CA ALA A 3 10.57 -7.46 -7.19
C ALA A 3 10.21 -6.11 -7.86
N TYR A 4 10.93 -5.78 -8.93
CA TYR A 4 10.79 -4.53 -9.67
C TYR A 4 11.22 -4.71 -11.11
N LEU A 5 10.52 -4.08 -12.03
CA LEU A 5 10.86 -4.02 -13.46
C LEU A 5 10.61 -2.61 -13.98
N GLU A 6 11.50 -2.16 -14.85
CA GLU A 6 11.32 -0.93 -15.60
C GLU A 6 11.77 -1.12 -17.06
N GLY A 7 11.16 -0.38 -17.96
CA GLY A 7 11.49 -0.44 -19.38
C GLY A 7 10.42 0.13 -20.29
N HIS A 8 10.54 -0.14 -21.59
CA HIS A 8 9.56 0.29 -22.58
C HIS A 8 8.53 -0.81 -22.87
N ILE A 9 7.31 -0.42 -23.06
CA ILE A 9 6.22 -1.31 -23.39
C ILE A 9 6.33 -1.75 -24.85
N LEU A 10 6.48 -3.05 -25.09
CA LEU A 10 6.41 -3.62 -26.43
C LEU A 10 4.96 -3.87 -26.87
N ARG A 11 4.12 -4.29 -25.92
CA ARG A 11 2.72 -4.64 -26.18
C ARG A 11 1.91 -4.43 -24.90
N SER A 12 0.71 -3.87 -25.08
CA SER A 12 -0.31 -3.78 -24.04
C SER A 12 -1.63 -4.35 -24.59
N ALA A 13 -2.24 -5.28 -23.89
CA ALA A 13 -3.55 -5.83 -24.24
C ALA A 13 -4.26 -6.34 -22.98
N ASP A 14 -5.50 -5.95 -22.80
CA ASP A 14 -6.32 -6.31 -21.63
C ASP A 14 -5.56 -5.97 -20.32
N ASN A 15 -5.27 -6.98 -19.51
CA ASN A 15 -4.52 -6.85 -18.25
C ASN A 15 -3.09 -7.41 -18.35
N LEU A 16 -2.50 -7.45 -19.55
CA LEU A 16 -1.16 -7.97 -19.80
C LEU A 16 -0.32 -6.93 -20.55
N ILE A 17 0.84 -6.62 -19.99
CA ILE A 17 1.87 -5.77 -20.63
C ILE A 17 3.12 -6.61 -20.85
N VAL A 18 3.74 -6.47 -22.01
CA VAL A 18 5.10 -6.98 -22.25
C VAL A 18 6.05 -5.80 -22.12
N LEU A 19 6.87 -5.82 -21.06
CA LEU A 19 7.84 -4.79 -20.72
C LEU A 19 9.25 -5.22 -21.14
N LYS A 20 9.90 -4.44 -21.99
CA LYS A 20 11.27 -4.65 -22.46
C LYS A 20 12.24 -3.85 -21.60
N THR A 21 13.09 -4.52 -20.89
CA THR A 21 14.14 -3.91 -20.05
C THR A 21 15.33 -3.43 -20.89
N SER A 22 16.24 -2.66 -20.29
CA SER A 22 17.50 -2.21 -20.89
C SER A 22 18.41 -3.35 -21.33
N ALA A 23 18.27 -4.55 -20.73
CA ALA A 23 18.97 -5.77 -21.12
C ALA A 23 18.37 -6.47 -22.35
N ASN A 24 17.40 -5.86 -23.04
CA ASN A 24 16.66 -6.43 -24.18
C ASN A 24 15.88 -7.71 -23.85
N VAL A 25 15.51 -7.92 -22.59
CA VAL A 25 14.64 -9.02 -22.17
C VAL A 25 13.22 -8.49 -22.03
N GLY A 26 12.25 -9.19 -22.63
CA GLY A 26 10.82 -8.90 -22.51
C GLY A 26 10.19 -9.72 -21.40
N TYR A 27 9.50 -9.06 -20.45
CA TYR A 27 8.73 -9.71 -19.40
C TYR A 27 7.24 -9.50 -19.64
N ALA A 28 6.49 -10.60 -19.63
CA ALA A 28 5.02 -10.54 -19.62
C ALA A 28 4.53 -10.34 -18.19
N VAL A 29 3.87 -9.23 -17.93
CA VAL A 29 3.43 -8.81 -16.60
C VAL A 29 1.93 -8.57 -16.61
N HIS A 30 1.21 -9.26 -15.73
CA HIS A 30 -0.19 -8.98 -15.46
C HIS A 30 -0.31 -7.70 -14.64
N VAL A 31 -1.11 -6.75 -15.12
CA VAL A 31 -1.29 -5.45 -14.48
C VAL A 31 -2.78 -5.15 -14.27
N PRO A 32 -3.16 -4.27 -13.34
CA PRO A 32 -4.53 -3.77 -13.25
C PRO A 32 -4.99 -3.17 -14.58
N LEU A 33 -6.27 -3.31 -14.90
CA LEU A 33 -6.83 -2.90 -16.19
C LEU A 33 -6.60 -1.39 -16.47
N GLN A 34 -6.66 -0.55 -15.44
CA GLN A 34 -6.39 0.88 -15.57
C GLN A 34 -4.95 1.17 -15.98
N VAL A 35 -3.98 0.34 -15.57
CA VAL A 35 -2.57 0.50 -15.97
C VAL A 35 -2.40 0.18 -17.45
N SER A 36 -2.92 -0.95 -17.93
CA SER A 36 -2.83 -1.32 -19.34
C SER A 36 -3.60 -0.36 -20.26
N ALA A 37 -4.68 0.25 -19.77
CA ALA A 37 -5.44 1.26 -20.51
C ALA A 37 -4.76 2.65 -20.54
N LYS A 38 -3.92 2.95 -19.55
CA LYS A 38 -3.24 4.23 -19.39
C LYS A 38 -2.02 4.36 -20.30
N TYR A 39 -1.31 3.25 -20.53
CA TYR A 39 -0.02 3.25 -21.22
C TYR A 39 -0.09 2.60 -22.61
N SER A 40 0.56 3.24 -23.57
CA SER A 40 0.68 2.78 -24.95
C SER A 40 2.02 2.09 -25.22
N PRO A 41 2.17 1.32 -26.34
CA PRO A 41 3.46 0.81 -26.77
C PRO A 41 4.50 1.93 -26.89
N GLU A 42 5.78 1.61 -26.65
CA GLU A 42 6.96 2.48 -26.63
C GLU A 42 7.03 3.43 -25.43
N GLU A 43 6.00 3.58 -24.61
CA GLU A 43 6.09 4.36 -23.39
C GLU A 43 6.92 3.65 -22.32
N PHE A 44 7.60 4.43 -21.49
CA PHE A 44 8.39 3.92 -20.37
C PHE A 44 7.49 3.68 -19.14
N LEU A 45 7.65 2.53 -18.52
CA LEU A 45 6.88 2.14 -17.35
C LEU A 45 7.78 1.48 -16.30
N SER A 46 7.55 1.79 -15.05
CA SER A 46 8.15 1.10 -13.90
C SER A 46 7.08 0.45 -13.04
N LEU A 47 7.33 -0.76 -12.58
CA LEU A 47 6.37 -1.58 -11.86
C LEU A 47 6.99 -2.26 -10.64
N HIS A 48 6.29 -2.22 -9.53
CA HIS A 48 6.53 -3.10 -8.37
C HIS A 48 5.95 -4.48 -8.68
N ILE A 49 6.77 -5.52 -8.59
CA ILE A 49 6.40 -6.86 -9.04
C ILE A 49 6.14 -7.80 -7.87
N HIS A 50 5.05 -8.54 -7.98
CA HIS A 50 4.81 -9.77 -7.23
C HIS A 50 5.05 -10.95 -8.14
N SER A 51 6.01 -11.84 -7.78
CA SER A 51 6.33 -13.06 -8.53
C SER A 51 5.56 -14.23 -7.93
N ASN A 52 4.66 -14.81 -8.70
CA ASN A 52 3.91 -16.00 -8.32
C ASN A 52 4.53 -17.23 -8.99
N TYR A 53 5.12 -18.10 -8.18
CA TYR A 53 5.75 -19.34 -8.63
C TYR A 53 4.84 -20.53 -8.36
N ARG A 54 4.61 -21.33 -9.40
CA ARG A 54 3.94 -22.64 -9.32
C ARG A 54 4.84 -23.68 -9.96
N GLU A 55 4.51 -24.93 -9.79
CA GLU A 55 5.31 -26.05 -10.35
C GLU A 55 5.43 -25.98 -11.88
N ASP A 56 4.39 -25.50 -12.54
CA ASP A 56 4.21 -25.49 -13.99
C ASP A 56 4.17 -24.06 -14.59
N ASP A 57 4.17 -23.00 -13.78
CA ASP A 57 4.01 -21.63 -14.27
C ASP A 57 4.71 -20.60 -13.37
N ILE A 58 5.24 -19.56 -14.02
CA ILE A 58 5.77 -18.36 -13.37
C ILE A 58 5.01 -17.17 -13.91
N SER A 59 4.18 -16.57 -13.08
CA SER A 59 3.40 -15.40 -13.44
C SER A 59 3.89 -14.16 -12.67
N LEU A 60 4.03 -13.03 -13.37
CA LEU A 60 4.40 -11.75 -12.79
C LEU A 60 3.17 -10.85 -12.70
N PHE A 61 2.97 -10.21 -11.55
CA PHE A 61 1.92 -9.23 -11.30
C PHE A 61 2.56 -7.90 -10.97
N GLY A 62 2.25 -6.85 -11.72
CA GLY A 62 2.89 -5.54 -11.62
C GLY A 62 1.92 -4.44 -11.23
N PHE A 63 2.41 -3.51 -10.41
CA PHE A 63 1.65 -2.39 -9.86
C PHE A 63 2.47 -1.11 -9.95
N GLU A 64 1.84 0.03 -10.26
CA GLU A 64 2.53 1.32 -10.30
C GLU A 64 2.99 1.77 -8.91
N ASN A 65 2.26 1.39 -7.87
CA ASN A 65 2.50 1.79 -6.49
C ASN A 65 2.77 0.58 -5.59
N LEU A 66 3.66 0.75 -4.63
CA LEU A 66 3.96 -0.28 -3.64
C LEU A 66 2.72 -0.64 -2.80
N GLU A 67 1.88 0.36 -2.52
CA GLU A 67 0.62 0.22 -1.80
C GLU A 67 -0.35 -0.75 -2.49
N GLU A 68 -0.54 -0.61 -3.81
CA GLU A 68 -1.37 -1.54 -4.59
C GLU A 68 -0.84 -2.97 -4.55
N LYS A 69 0.49 -3.12 -4.64
CA LYS A 69 1.15 -4.42 -4.51
C LYS A 69 0.91 -5.05 -3.13
N GLU A 70 1.07 -4.28 -2.05
CA GLU A 70 0.85 -4.77 -0.69
C GLU A 70 -0.62 -5.20 -0.48
N LEU A 71 -1.58 -4.41 -0.96
CA LEU A 71 -2.99 -4.77 -0.91
C LEU A 71 -3.28 -6.04 -1.73
N PHE A 72 -2.69 -6.17 -2.91
CA PHE A 72 -2.80 -7.38 -3.72
C PHE A 72 -2.25 -8.60 -2.95
N GLU A 73 -1.09 -8.48 -2.31
CA GLU A 73 -0.49 -9.55 -1.51
C GLU A 73 -1.35 -9.93 -0.29
N MET A 74 -2.06 -8.97 0.30
CA MET A 74 -3.04 -9.24 1.35
C MET A 74 -4.26 -9.99 0.80
N LEU A 75 -4.78 -9.59 -0.36
CA LEU A 75 -5.92 -10.23 -1.01
C LEU A 75 -5.65 -11.71 -1.30
N ILE A 76 -4.50 -12.02 -1.91
CA ILE A 76 -4.17 -13.40 -2.31
C ILE A 76 -3.83 -14.33 -1.15
N LYS A 77 -3.57 -13.81 0.06
CA LYS A 77 -3.44 -14.61 1.29
C LYS A 77 -4.79 -15.12 1.78
N THR A 78 -5.89 -14.51 1.34
CA THR A 78 -7.23 -14.97 1.70
C THR A 78 -7.57 -16.25 0.92
N SER A 79 -7.92 -17.31 1.63
CA SER A 79 -8.30 -18.58 1.02
C SER A 79 -9.51 -18.40 0.07
N GLY A 80 -9.36 -18.84 -1.16
CA GLY A 80 -10.36 -18.70 -2.22
C GLY A 80 -10.14 -17.46 -3.10
N VAL A 81 -9.11 -16.66 -2.83
CA VAL A 81 -8.72 -15.52 -3.67
C VAL A 81 -7.37 -15.82 -4.31
N GLY A 82 -7.39 -16.24 -5.57
CA GLY A 82 -6.17 -16.43 -6.35
C GLY A 82 -5.66 -15.13 -6.97
N PRO A 83 -4.43 -15.13 -7.54
CA PRO A 83 -3.82 -13.92 -8.11
C PRO A 83 -4.68 -13.23 -9.18
N LYS A 84 -5.32 -13.96 -10.07
CA LYS A 84 -6.22 -13.39 -11.10
C LYS A 84 -7.40 -12.65 -10.46
N LEU A 85 -8.00 -13.24 -9.43
CA LEU A 85 -9.12 -12.61 -8.73
C LEU A 85 -8.66 -11.41 -7.90
N GLY A 86 -7.49 -11.50 -7.23
CA GLY A 86 -6.88 -10.38 -6.54
C GLY A 86 -6.60 -9.19 -7.47
N LEU A 87 -6.09 -9.46 -8.68
CA LEU A 87 -5.88 -8.43 -9.69
C LEU A 87 -7.20 -7.79 -10.15
N SER A 88 -8.27 -8.57 -10.30
CA SER A 88 -9.60 -8.05 -10.63
C SER A 88 -10.14 -7.12 -9.54
N VAL A 89 -9.87 -7.43 -8.26
CA VAL A 89 -10.24 -6.55 -7.14
C VAL A 89 -9.49 -5.22 -7.23
N ILE A 90 -8.17 -5.24 -7.40
CA ILE A 90 -7.34 -4.01 -7.54
C ILE A 90 -7.73 -3.21 -8.79
N SER A 91 -8.19 -3.89 -9.86
CA SER A 91 -8.69 -3.22 -11.07
C SER A 91 -10.04 -2.52 -10.87
N ALA A 92 -10.90 -3.05 -10.00
CA ALA A 92 -12.27 -2.54 -9.82
C ALA A 92 -12.41 -1.57 -8.64
N ILE A 93 -11.56 -1.69 -7.62
CA ILE A 93 -11.68 -0.97 -6.36
C ILE A 93 -10.36 -0.24 -6.09
N SER A 94 -10.43 1.08 -5.90
CA SER A 94 -9.24 1.85 -5.55
C SER A 94 -8.69 1.45 -4.17
N PRO A 95 -7.37 1.60 -3.91
CA PRO A 95 -6.75 1.27 -2.62
C PRO A 95 -7.49 1.85 -1.42
N ARG A 96 -7.89 3.11 -1.49
CA ARG A 96 -8.62 3.80 -0.43
C ARG A 96 -10.00 3.18 -0.18
N GLN A 97 -10.78 2.98 -1.25
CA GLN A 97 -12.10 2.36 -1.14
C GLN A 97 -12.02 0.94 -0.59
N LEU A 98 -10.97 0.19 -0.95
CA LEU A 98 -10.74 -1.16 -0.46
C LEU A 98 -10.48 -1.17 1.05
N VAL A 99 -9.60 -0.31 1.54
CA VAL A 99 -9.30 -0.18 2.98
C VAL A 99 -10.53 0.29 3.75
N ASP A 100 -11.26 1.31 3.25
CA ASP A 100 -12.48 1.80 3.87
C ASP A 100 -13.56 0.70 3.95
N ALA A 101 -13.74 -0.08 2.89
CA ALA A 101 -14.68 -1.21 2.86
C ALA A 101 -14.33 -2.28 3.90
N VAL A 102 -13.04 -2.60 4.05
CA VAL A 102 -12.57 -3.56 5.06
C VAL A 102 -12.79 -3.04 6.48
N GLN A 103 -12.49 -1.77 6.74
CA GLN A 103 -12.68 -1.17 8.07
C GLN A 103 -14.15 -1.14 8.49
N GLN A 104 -15.05 -0.81 7.54
CA GLN A 104 -16.49 -0.73 7.75
C GLN A 104 -17.20 -2.08 7.65
N ASN A 105 -16.49 -3.18 7.33
CA ASN A 105 -17.05 -4.49 6.99
C ASN A 105 -18.09 -4.42 5.85
N ASN A 106 -17.88 -3.54 4.89
CA ASN A 106 -18.75 -3.37 3.73
C ASN A 106 -18.46 -4.43 2.66
N THR A 107 -19.14 -5.56 2.76
CA THR A 107 -18.96 -6.71 1.84
C THR A 107 -19.54 -6.47 0.46
N GLU A 108 -20.44 -5.49 0.30
CA GLU A 108 -21.10 -5.21 -0.97
C GLU A 108 -20.13 -4.72 -2.03
N VAL A 109 -19.14 -3.92 -1.63
CA VAL A 109 -18.08 -3.40 -2.50
C VAL A 109 -17.32 -4.55 -3.17
N PHE A 110 -16.99 -5.61 -2.43
CA PHE A 110 -16.32 -6.79 -2.98
C PHE A 110 -17.23 -7.65 -3.83
N SER A 111 -18.53 -7.73 -3.50
CA SER A 111 -19.49 -8.53 -4.24
C SER A 111 -19.77 -7.99 -5.66
N GLN A 112 -19.37 -6.75 -5.95
CA GLN A 112 -19.44 -6.17 -7.29
C GLN A 112 -18.36 -6.73 -8.24
N VAL A 113 -17.30 -7.32 -7.69
CA VAL A 113 -16.23 -7.91 -8.48
C VAL A 113 -16.62 -9.28 -8.97
N THR A 114 -16.57 -9.50 -10.28
CA THR A 114 -16.90 -10.79 -10.88
C THR A 114 -16.03 -11.91 -10.28
N GLY A 115 -16.65 -12.95 -9.79
CA GLY A 115 -15.98 -14.09 -9.14
C GLY A 115 -15.93 -14.00 -7.62
N ILE A 116 -16.43 -12.91 -7.00
CA ILE A 116 -16.55 -12.78 -5.55
C ILE A 116 -18.00 -12.89 -5.12
N GLY A 117 -18.35 -14.03 -4.50
CA GLY A 117 -19.66 -14.22 -3.88
C GLY A 117 -19.69 -13.68 -2.44
N LYS A 118 -20.90 -13.61 -1.87
CA LYS A 118 -21.12 -13.09 -0.49
C LYS A 118 -20.23 -13.76 0.57
N LYS A 119 -20.01 -15.06 0.46
CA LYS A 119 -19.14 -15.83 1.39
C LYS A 119 -17.68 -15.39 1.28
N THR A 120 -17.16 -15.24 0.07
CA THR A 120 -15.78 -14.81 -0.20
C THR A 120 -15.59 -13.36 0.21
N ALA A 121 -16.56 -12.48 -0.07
CA ALA A 121 -16.54 -11.07 0.35
C ALA A 121 -16.46 -10.92 1.89
N ALA A 122 -17.29 -11.67 2.63
CA ALA A 122 -17.25 -11.64 4.08
C ALA A 122 -15.92 -12.14 4.66
N LYS A 123 -15.37 -13.22 4.08
CA LYS A 123 -14.06 -13.75 4.47
C LYS A 123 -12.94 -12.76 4.14
N LEU A 124 -12.97 -12.14 2.96
CA LEU A 124 -12.03 -11.11 2.54
C LEU A 124 -11.98 -9.94 3.54
N CYS A 125 -13.14 -9.40 3.92
CA CYS A 125 -13.21 -8.33 4.91
C CYS A 125 -12.57 -8.74 6.24
N LEU A 126 -12.83 -9.97 6.73
CA LEU A 126 -12.30 -10.46 7.99
C LEU A 126 -10.78 -10.64 7.93
N ASP A 127 -10.28 -11.40 6.93
CA ASP A 127 -8.86 -11.73 6.79
C ASP A 127 -8.01 -10.47 6.54
N MET A 128 -8.49 -9.55 5.68
CA MET A 128 -7.80 -8.29 5.41
C MET A 128 -7.78 -7.36 6.63
N LYS A 129 -8.87 -7.31 7.40
CA LYS A 129 -8.93 -6.49 8.61
C LYS A 129 -7.86 -6.89 9.63
N ASP A 130 -7.63 -8.18 9.78
CA ASP A 130 -6.59 -8.71 10.68
C ASP A 130 -5.19 -8.44 10.13
N GLN A 131 -5.00 -8.48 8.81
CA GLN A 131 -3.74 -8.15 8.17
C GLN A 131 -3.43 -6.65 8.26
N LEU A 132 -4.39 -5.77 7.98
CA LEU A 132 -4.23 -4.31 8.09
C LEU A 132 -3.87 -3.86 9.52
N LYS A 133 -4.38 -4.55 10.57
CA LYS A 133 -3.99 -4.28 11.96
C LYS A 133 -2.54 -4.66 12.26
N LYS A 134 -2.05 -5.77 11.68
CA LYS A 134 -0.69 -6.28 11.89
C LYS A 134 0.37 -5.49 11.12
N HIS A 135 0.03 -5.07 9.92
CA HIS A 135 0.85 -4.18 9.12
C HIS A 135 0.45 -2.76 9.47
N SER A 136 1.36 -2.00 10.09
CA SER A 136 1.24 -0.55 10.13
C SER A 136 1.35 -0.06 8.69
N PHE A 137 0.22 -0.01 8.00
CA PHE A 137 0.12 0.42 6.60
C PHE A 137 0.52 1.89 6.57
N SER A 138 1.80 2.17 6.32
CA SER A 138 2.40 3.51 6.40
C SER A 138 1.87 4.47 5.32
N GLY A 139 1.16 3.96 4.33
CA GLY A 139 0.58 4.76 3.25
C GLY A 139 -0.76 5.42 3.58
N PHE A 140 -1.54 4.93 4.56
CA PHE A 140 -2.90 5.41 4.84
C PHE A 140 -3.06 6.22 6.12
N SER A 141 -2.01 6.36 6.93
CA SER A 141 -2.06 7.21 8.14
C SER A 141 -2.01 8.70 7.84
N SER A 142 -1.89 9.13 6.59
CA SER A 142 -1.74 10.55 6.25
C SER A 142 -2.32 10.90 4.87
N GLY A 143 -3.48 10.36 4.53
CA GLY A 143 -4.15 10.63 3.25
C GLY A 143 -5.35 11.56 3.37
N ILE A 144 -5.23 12.69 4.05
CA ILE A 144 -6.06 13.86 3.78
C ILE A 144 -5.25 14.78 2.85
N GLY A 145 -5.53 14.66 1.55
CA GLY A 145 -5.33 15.74 0.59
C GLY A 145 -3.89 16.04 0.17
N HIS A 146 -3.42 15.45 -0.94
CA HIS A 146 -2.53 16.18 -1.85
C HIS A 146 -3.31 16.56 -3.11
N GLY A 147 -4.22 17.50 -2.94
CA GLY A 147 -4.58 18.45 -3.99
C GLY A 147 -3.64 19.63 -3.82
N ALA A 148 -2.95 19.99 -4.90
CA ALA A 148 -2.14 21.19 -4.95
C ALA A 148 -2.96 22.40 -4.45
N ASN A 149 -2.56 22.97 -3.30
CA ASN A 149 -2.62 24.42 -3.08
C ASN A 149 -1.79 24.83 -1.86
N THR A 150 -0.93 25.77 -2.10
CA THR A 150 -0.15 26.55 -1.17
C THR A 150 -1.03 27.16 -0.07
N GLY A 151 -0.66 26.96 1.21
CA GLY A 151 -1.15 27.84 2.28
C GLY A 151 -1.54 27.09 3.56
N THR A 152 -0.67 27.14 4.55
CA THR A 152 -0.91 27.10 6.01
C THR A 152 -1.93 26.09 6.55
N ALA A 153 -1.46 24.91 6.97
CA ALA A 153 -2.06 24.15 8.06
C ALA A 153 -0.97 23.27 8.73
N SER A 154 -0.11 23.92 9.49
CA SER A 154 0.81 23.29 10.42
C SER A 154 0.03 22.88 11.67
N GLY A 155 0.09 21.59 12.07
CA GLY A 155 -0.31 21.23 13.42
C GLY A 155 -0.66 19.75 13.65
N VAL A 156 -1.28 19.05 12.74
CA VAL A 156 -1.81 17.68 13.00
C VAL A 156 -0.91 16.58 12.41
N THR A 157 -0.19 16.86 11.34
CA THR A 157 0.66 15.89 10.62
C THR A 157 2.02 15.64 11.26
N GLU A 158 2.55 16.58 12.04
CA GLU A 158 3.88 16.46 12.66
C GLU A 158 3.87 15.67 13.96
N ILE A 159 2.75 15.67 14.70
CA ILE A 159 2.58 14.86 15.92
C ILE A 159 2.55 13.37 15.57
N ASP A 160 1.87 13.01 14.47
CA ASP A 160 1.81 11.64 13.98
C ASP A 160 3.18 11.13 13.50
N GLY A 161 4.02 12.00 12.94
CA GLY A 161 5.38 11.67 12.52
C GLY A 161 6.31 11.31 13.70
N VAL A 162 6.30 12.11 14.78
CA VAL A 162 7.11 11.84 15.99
C VAL A 162 6.60 10.58 16.71
N PHE A 163 5.29 10.38 16.80
CA PHE A 163 4.70 9.18 17.37
C PHE A 163 5.15 7.92 16.62
N SER A 164 5.07 7.94 15.30
CA SER A 164 5.51 6.82 14.44
C SER A 164 6.99 6.53 14.56
N ALA A 165 7.83 7.57 14.61
CA ALA A 165 9.28 7.42 14.77
C ALA A 165 9.64 6.76 16.12
N LEU A 166 9.03 7.19 17.22
CA LEU A 166 9.26 6.62 18.55
C LEU A 166 8.73 5.18 18.67
N LYS A 167 7.61 4.89 18.04
CA LYS A 167 7.05 3.53 17.97
C LYS A 167 7.98 2.57 17.21
N ASN A 168 8.58 3.01 16.10
CA ASN A 168 9.57 2.25 15.34
C ASN A 168 10.88 2.02 16.12
N LEU A 169 11.22 2.91 17.04
CA LEU A 169 12.35 2.75 17.96
C LEU A 169 12.04 1.81 19.14
N GLY A 170 10.82 1.27 19.23
CA GLY A 170 10.44 0.24 20.20
C GLY A 170 9.83 0.77 21.50
N TYR A 171 9.53 2.06 21.61
CA TYR A 171 8.84 2.62 22.78
C TYR A 171 7.36 2.26 22.79
N SER A 172 6.80 2.04 23.99
CA SER A 172 5.38 1.73 24.14
C SER A 172 4.48 2.95 23.90
N GLU A 173 3.25 2.73 23.46
CA GLU A 173 2.29 3.84 23.20
C GLU A 173 2.04 4.72 24.44
N LYS A 174 2.07 4.11 25.64
CA LYS A 174 1.90 4.85 26.89
C LYS A 174 3.07 5.80 27.17
N GLU A 175 4.30 5.35 26.96
CA GLU A 175 5.51 6.17 27.10
C GLU A 175 5.52 7.31 26.10
N ILE A 176 5.20 7.02 24.83
CA ILE A 176 5.13 8.03 23.76
C ILE A 176 4.10 9.11 24.09
N LEU A 177 2.88 8.71 24.48
CA LEU A 177 1.81 9.65 24.81
C LEU A 177 2.12 10.51 26.06
N SER A 178 2.82 9.96 27.05
CA SER A 178 3.24 10.74 28.24
C SER A 178 4.23 11.84 27.84
N VAL A 179 5.22 11.50 27.02
CA VAL A 179 6.27 12.42 26.59
C VAL A 179 5.75 13.47 25.61
N LEU A 180 4.84 13.10 24.70
CA LEU A 180 4.22 14.06 23.78
C LEU A 180 3.34 15.09 24.51
N LYS A 181 2.71 14.70 25.62
CA LYS A 181 1.96 15.64 26.50
C LYS A 181 2.88 16.60 27.26
N GLU A 182 4.04 16.10 27.73
CA GLU A 182 5.02 16.93 28.45
C GLU A 182 5.83 17.83 27.51
N SER A 183 6.11 17.41 26.28
CA SER A 183 6.90 18.18 25.32
C SER A 183 6.21 19.43 24.76
N GLY A 184 4.89 19.56 24.92
CA GLY A 184 4.05 20.79 24.92
C GLY A 184 4.22 21.85 23.82
N ASN A 185 5.07 21.70 22.81
CA ASN A 185 5.33 22.71 21.80
C ASN A 185 4.99 22.18 20.39
N ALA A 186 3.80 22.54 19.92
CA ALA A 186 3.33 22.30 18.55
C ALA A 186 4.14 23.06 17.47
N ASP A 187 4.94 24.04 17.88
CA ASP A 187 5.63 24.98 16.96
C ASP A 187 7.10 24.63 16.65
N LEU A 188 7.64 23.54 17.18
CA LEU A 188 9.02 23.12 16.92
C LEU A 188 9.11 22.22 15.68
N PRO A 189 10.19 22.34 14.86
CA PRO A 189 10.46 21.43 13.75
C PRO A 189 10.50 19.98 14.21
N PHE A 190 10.12 19.05 13.32
CA PHE A 190 10.05 17.61 13.57
C PHE A 190 11.30 17.05 14.27
N GLU A 191 12.50 17.45 13.80
CA GLU A 191 13.77 16.96 14.34
C GLU A 191 13.98 17.37 15.81
N ASP A 192 13.64 18.60 16.17
CA ASP A 192 13.81 19.12 17.53
C ASP A 192 12.80 18.51 18.49
N ARG A 193 11.57 18.24 18.01
CA ARG A 193 10.54 17.52 18.76
C ARG A 193 10.95 16.06 19.01
N LEU A 194 11.50 15.38 18.00
CA LEU A 194 11.98 14.02 18.13
C LEU A 194 13.16 13.94 19.13
N LYS A 195 14.14 14.84 19.01
CA LYS A 195 15.28 14.92 19.95
C LYS A 195 14.83 15.17 21.38
N LYS A 196 13.88 16.09 21.58
CA LYS A 196 13.32 16.39 22.90
C LYS A 196 12.56 15.21 23.49
N ALA A 197 11.74 14.53 22.68
CA ALA A 197 11.04 13.34 23.10
C ALA A 197 11.99 12.21 23.48
N LEU A 198 13.04 11.97 22.71
CA LEU A 198 14.09 11.00 23.01
C LEU A 198 14.84 11.34 24.31
N SER A 199 15.15 12.61 24.57
CA SER A 199 15.82 13.03 25.80
C SER A 199 14.97 12.80 27.06
N LEU A 200 13.65 12.86 26.93
CA LEU A 200 12.72 12.59 28.03
C LEU A 200 12.46 11.08 28.24
N LEU A 201 12.60 10.29 27.17
CA LEU A 201 12.44 8.82 27.22
C LEU A 201 13.71 8.09 27.66
N THR A 202 14.88 8.72 27.51
CA THR A 202 16.17 8.17 27.92
C THR A 202 16.69 8.99 29.10
N PRO A 203 16.35 8.67 30.35
CA PRO A 203 17.02 9.33 31.48
C PRO A 203 18.50 8.99 31.40
N LEU A 204 19.35 10.03 31.37
CA LEU A 204 20.79 9.93 31.42
C LEU A 204 21.20 9.00 32.58
N ARG A 205 21.81 7.86 32.22
CA ARG A 205 22.59 7.06 33.14
C ARG A 205 23.94 7.67 33.36
#